data_b3f7a6fe29b83676aaf338705dba2e6b
#
_entry.id   b3f7a6fe29b83676aaf338705dba2e6b
#
_cell.length_a   1.000
_cell.length_b   1.000
_cell.length_c   1.000
_cell.angle_alpha   90.00
_cell.angle_beta   90.00
_cell.angle_gamma   90.00
#
_symmetry.space_group_name_H-M   'P 1'
#
loop_
_entity.id
_entity.type
_entity.pdbx_description
1 polymer ?
#
loop_
_entity_poly.entity_id
_entity_poly.type
_entity_poly.pdbx_seq_one_letter_code
_entity_poly.pdbx_strand_id
1 'polypeptide(L)'
;MEEKPQIKTGLFGGSFNPIHTGHLALANYLCEYGGLEEVWFLVTPQNPFKQNETLLDDHLRLEMVEAAVAGYPRFRASDFEFQLPRPSYTIHTLDKLAECYPDREFHLIIGADNWQAFDRWRSPEEIIRRHHILVYPRQGYPLEDTASLPPHVRVVQAPLIEISSTFIRKGIREGKDLRYFLHPEVFRIIQEKGLYR
;
A
#
# COMPACT_ATOMS: atom_id res chain seq x y z
N MET A 1 0.63 -35.32 1.78
CA MET A 1 -0.23 -34.40 1.01
C MET A 1 0.69 -33.26 0.58
N GLU A 2 0.93 -33.09 -0.71
CA GLU A 2 1.66 -31.93 -1.19
C GLU A 2 0.82 -30.68 -0.91
N GLU A 3 1.36 -29.75 -0.15
CA GLU A 3 0.72 -28.44 0.04
C GLU A 3 0.61 -27.77 -1.34
N LYS A 4 -0.60 -27.35 -1.69
CA LYS A 4 -0.77 -26.55 -2.92
C LYS A 4 0.06 -25.28 -2.80
N PRO A 5 0.80 -24.87 -3.86
CA PRO A 5 1.54 -23.63 -3.82
C PRO A 5 0.57 -22.47 -3.52
N GLN A 6 0.93 -21.67 -2.53
CA GLN A 6 0.17 -20.47 -2.17
C GLN A 6 0.44 -19.34 -3.18
N ILE A 7 -0.58 -18.54 -3.45
CA ILE A 7 -0.47 -17.35 -4.30
C ILE A 7 0.30 -16.27 -3.55
N LYS A 8 1.42 -15.82 -4.09
CA LYS A 8 2.23 -14.73 -3.51
C LYS A 8 1.53 -13.40 -3.70
N THR A 9 0.87 -12.95 -2.65
CA THR A 9 0.02 -11.76 -2.63
C THR A 9 0.72 -10.62 -1.90
N GLY A 10 1.02 -9.54 -2.62
CA GLY A 10 1.53 -8.30 -2.02
C GLY A 10 0.42 -7.56 -1.28
N LEU A 11 0.65 -7.20 -0.02
CA LEU A 11 -0.27 -6.39 0.76
C LEU A 11 0.25 -4.95 0.83
N PHE A 12 -0.33 -4.08 0.03
CA PHE A 12 0.04 -2.67 -0.05
C PHE A 12 -0.97 -1.80 0.72
N GLY A 13 -0.68 -1.58 2.00
CA GLY A 13 -1.51 -0.75 2.88
C GLY A 13 -1.27 0.74 2.66
N GLY A 14 -2.34 1.52 2.64
CA GLY A 14 -2.24 2.97 2.50
C GLY A 14 -3.56 3.69 2.72
N SER A 15 -3.46 4.99 3.05
CA SER A 15 -4.66 5.85 3.09
C SER A 15 -5.23 6.13 1.69
N PHE A 16 -4.39 6.09 0.64
CA PHE A 16 -4.76 6.36 -0.75
C PHE A 16 -5.66 7.61 -0.89
N ASN A 17 -5.16 8.75 -0.45
CA ASN A 17 -5.93 10.00 -0.36
C ASN A 17 -5.35 11.13 -1.26
N PRO A 18 -5.42 10.97 -2.61
CA PRO A 18 -5.89 9.84 -3.41
C PRO A 18 -4.79 8.80 -3.74
N ILE A 19 -5.20 7.65 -4.30
CA ILE A 19 -4.30 6.78 -5.06
C ILE A 19 -3.76 7.53 -6.28
N HIS A 20 -2.52 7.23 -6.67
CA HIS A 20 -1.84 7.93 -7.78
C HIS A 20 -0.93 6.99 -8.58
N THR A 21 -0.44 7.46 -9.73
CA THR A 21 0.38 6.66 -10.65
C THR A 21 1.63 6.08 -9.98
N GLY A 22 2.20 6.75 -9.00
CA GLY A 22 3.33 6.21 -8.23
C GLY A 22 3.01 4.92 -7.47
N HIS A 23 1.82 4.82 -6.86
CA HIS A 23 1.38 3.59 -6.22
C HIS A 23 1.19 2.46 -7.24
N LEU A 24 0.53 2.76 -8.37
CA LEU A 24 0.25 1.78 -9.42
C LEU A 24 1.53 1.26 -10.08
N ALA A 25 2.47 2.15 -10.40
CA ALA A 25 3.73 1.78 -11.02
C ALA A 25 4.59 0.90 -10.09
N LEU A 26 4.65 1.23 -8.80
CA LEU A 26 5.33 0.39 -7.81
C LEU A 26 4.69 -1.00 -7.72
N ALA A 27 3.37 -1.08 -7.58
CA ALA A 27 2.67 -2.36 -7.50
C ALA A 27 2.87 -3.20 -8.77
N ASN A 28 2.83 -2.57 -9.95
CA ASN A 28 3.12 -3.23 -11.22
C ASN A 28 4.56 -3.76 -11.26
N TYR A 29 5.53 -2.96 -10.85
CA TYR A 29 6.91 -3.41 -10.74
C TYR A 29 7.05 -4.65 -9.85
N LEU A 30 6.37 -4.67 -8.71
CA LEU A 30 6.42 -5.79 -7.77
C LEU A 30 5.80 -7.07 -8.36
N CYS A 31 4.76 -6.94 -9.19
CA CYS A 31 4.19 -8.06 -9.93
C CYS A 31 5.14 -8.57 -11.03
N GLU A 32 5.77 -7.67 -11.78
CA GLU A 32 6.56 -8.07 -12.96
C GLU A 32 8.01 -8.47 -12.61
N TYR A 33 8.60 -7.82 -11.61
CA TYR A 33 10.00 -7.98 -11.22
C TYR A 33 10.21 -8.42 -9.76
N GLY A 34 9.21 -8.17 -8.90
CA GLY A 34 9.30 -8.45 -7.47
C GLY A 34 8.94 -9.88 -7.08
N GLY A 35 8.41 -10.68 -8.01
CA GLY A 35 8.01 -12.07 -7.78
C GLY A 35 6.65 -12.24 -7.11
N LEU A 36 5.81 -11.21 -7.07
CA LEU A 36 4.43 -11.29 -6.64
C LEU A 36 3.51 -11.72 -7.79
N GLU A 37 2.50 -12.53 -7.48
CA GLU A 37 1.48 -12.93 -8.45
C GLU A 37 0.33 -11.93 -8.51
N GLU A 38 0.04 -11.28 -7.38
CA GLU A 38 -0.98 -10.22 -7.28
C GLU A 38 -0.60 -9.18 -6.20
N VAL A 39 -1.22 -8.00 -6.25
CA VAL A 39 -1.13 -6.97 -5.20
C VAL A 39 -2.52 -6.52 -4.77
N TRP A 40 -2.76 -6.58 -3.48
CA TRP A 40 -3.96 -6.04 -2.85
C TRP A 40 -3.66 -4.65 -2.28
N PHE A 41 -4.37 -3.65 -2.78
CA PHE A 41 -4.36 -2.30 -2.25
C PHE A 41 -5.32 -2.23 -1.06
N LEU A 42 -4.76 -2.31 0.13
CA LEU A 42 -5.52 -2.32 1.37
C LEU A 42 -5.78 -0.87 1.81
N VAL A 43 -7.02 -0.43 1.69
CA VAL A 43 -7.41 0.93 2.11
C VAL A 43 -7.49 0.99 3.63
N THR A 44 -6.57 1.73 4.24
CA THR A 44 -6.49 1.87 5.70
C THR A 44 -7.43 2.98 6.16
N PRO A 45 -8.42 2.71 7.05
CA PRO A 45 -9.34 3.73 7.55
C PRO A 45 -8.63 4.83 8.32
N GLN A 46 -7.74 4.43 9.22
CA GLN A 46 -6.96 5.36 10.03
C GLN A 46 -5.59 4.78 10.33
N ASN A 47 -4.54 5.43 9.83
CA ASN A 47 -3.17 5.07 10.18
C ASN A 47 -2.89 5.56 11.63
N PRO A 48 -2.46 4.68 12.57
CA PRO A 48 -2.13 5.06 13.94
C PRO A 48 -1.11 6.20 14.07
N PHE A 49 -0.22 6.34 13.08
CA PHE A 49 0.81 7.38 13.03
C PHE A 49 0.36 8.69 12.38
N LYS A 50 -0.86 8.74 11.80
CA LYS A 50 -1.39 9.89 11.05
C LYS A 50 -2.74 10.38 11.57
N GLN A 51 -2.93 10.39 12.87
CA GLN A 51 -4.21 10.72 13.52
C GLN A 51 -4.73 12.15 13.22
N ASN A 52 -3.86 13.07 12.80
CA ASN A 52 -4.19 14.48 12.57
C ASN A 52 -4.37 14.83 11.07
N GLU A 53 -4.30 13.87 10.14
CA GLU A 53 -4.58 14.15 8.73
C GLU A 53 -6.09 14.11 8.48
N THR A 54 -6.61 15.16 7.82
CA THR A 54 -7.98 15.15 7.31
C THR A 54 -8.04 14.23 6.09
N LEU A 55 -8.50 13.00 6.31
CA LEU A 55 -8.73 12.04 5.25
C LEU A 55 -10.14 12.23 4.67
N LEU A 56 -10.30 11.96 3.38
CA LEU A 56 -11.63 11.72 2.81
C LEU A 56 -12.26 10.48 3.44
N ASP A 57 -13.58 10.39 3.32
CA ASP A 57 -14.34 9.21 3.71
C ASP A 57 -13.71 7.92 3.16
N ASP A 58 -13.73 6.87 3.96
CA ASP A 58 -13.07 5.60 3.65
C ASP A 58 -13.61 4.98 2.36
N HIS A 59 -14.94 5.06 2.14
CA HIS A 59 -15.58 4.51 0.94
C HIS A 59 -15.26 5.32 -0.32
N LEU A 60 -15.08 6.64 -0.22
CA LEU A 60 -14.62 7.47 -1.34
C LEU A 60 -13.20 7.11 -1.75
N ARG A 61 -12.33 6.84 -0.76
CA ARG A 61 -10.95 6.41 -1.05
C ARG A 61 -10.93 5.02 -1.68
N LEU A 62 -11.77 4.11 -1.19
CA LEU A 62 -11.95 2.79 -1.76
C LEU A 62 -12.45 2.87 -3.21
N GLU A 63 -13.49 3.68 -3.49
CA GLU A 63 -14.02 3.90 -4.84
C GLU A 63 -12.92 4.34 -5.82
N MET A 64 -12.05 5.26 -5.40
CA MET A 64 -10.91 5.69 -6.22
C MET A 64 -9.88 4.56 -6.45
N VAL A 65 -9.62 3.73 -5.44
CA VAL A 65 -8.71 2.58 -5.58
C VAL A 65 -9.30 1.55 -6.52
N GLU A 66 -10.57 1.18 -6.35
CA GLU A 66 -11.29 0.25 -7.24
C GLU A 66 -11.25 0.72 -8.70
N ALA A 67 -11.55 2.00 -8.94
CA ALA A 67 -11.50 2.58 -10.28
C ALA A 67 -10.09 2.55 -10.90
N ALA A 68 -9.05 2.74 -10.08
CA ALA A 68 -7.67 2.73 -10.55
C ALA A 68 -7.14 1.34 -10.90
N VAL A 69 -7.64 0.29 -10.23
CA VAL A 69 -7.09 -1.08 -10.37
C VAL A 69 -7.92 -1.98 -11.29
N ALA A 70 -9.14 -1.57 -11.66
CA ALA A 70 -10.09 -2.39 -12.41
C ALA A 70 -9.58 -2.93 -13.76
N GLY A 71 -8.60 -2.25 -14.38
CA GLY A 71 -8.05 -2.63 -15.68
C GLY A 71 -6.92 -3.66 -15.64
N TYR A 72 -6.44 -4.07 -14.45
CA TYR A 72 -5.31 -4.98 -14.32
C TYR A 72 -5.64 -6.17 -13.41
N PRO A 73 -5.70 -7.42 -13.96
CA PRO A 73 -6.23 -8.59 -13.24
C PRO A 73 -5.41 -9.02 -12.03
N ARG A 74 -4.15 -8.56 -11.92
CA ARG A 74 -3.27 -8.85 -10.78
C ARG A 74 -3.37 -7.80 -9.66
N PHE A 75 -4.27 -6.80 -9.79
CA PHE A 75 -4.54 -5.82 -8.75
C PHE A 75 -5.93 -6.01 -8.16
N ARG A 76 -6.02 -5.81 -6.86
CA ARG A 76 -7.27 -5.86 -6.11
C ARG A 76 -7.35 -4.71 -5.11
N ALA A 77 -8.46 -3.98 -5.08
CA ALA A 77 -8.80 -3.10 -3.97
C ALA A 77 -9.35 -3.94 -2.80
N SER A 78 -9.03 -3.56 -1.57
CA SER A 78 -9.49 -4.28 -0.39
C SER A 78 -9.90 -3.31 0.71
N ASP A 79 -11.10 -3.51 1.22
CA ASP A 79 -11.71 -2.85 2.38
C ASP A 79 -11.55 -3.68 3.68
N PHE A 80 -10.70 -4.67 3.66
CA PHE A 80 -10.58 -5.66 4.75
C PHE A 80 -10.42 -5.02 6.14
N GLU A 81 -9.66 -3.92 6.24
CA GLU A 81 -9.47 -3.20 7.50
C GLU A 81 -10.70 -2.43 7.99
N PHE A 82 -11.73 -2.22 7.14
CA PHE A 82 -12.95 -1.50 7.56
C PHE A 82 -13.73 -2.26 8.63
N GLN A 83 -13.58 -3.59 8.66
CA GLN A 83 -14.25 -4.47 9.60
C GLN A 83 -13.41 -4.80 10.84
N LEU A 84 -12.15 -4.35 10.89
CA LEU A 84 -11.27 -4.58 12.02
C LEU A 84 -11.43 -3.51 13.11
N PRO A 85 -11.13 -3.83 14.38
CA PRO A 85 -11.10 -2.84 15.45
C PRO A 85 -10.15 -1.69 15.14
N ARG A 86 -10.57 -0.46 15.41
CA ARG A 86 -9.75 0.75 15.20
C ARG A 86 -9.03 1.16 16.49
N PRO A 87 -7.76 1.58 16.42
CA PRO A 87 -6.90 1.59 15.24
C PRO A 87 -6.48 0.17 14.81
N SER A 88 -6.48 -0.12 13.50
CA SER A 88 -5.99 -1.39 12.98
C SER A 88 -4.46 -1.45 13.05
N TYR A 89 -3.94 -2.53 13.62
CA TYR A 89 -2.51 -2.79 13.64
C TYR A 89 -2.15 -3.85 12.62
N THR A 90 -1.06 -3.63 11.89
CA THR A 90 -0.62 -4.49 10.78
C THR A 90 -0.52 -5.98 11.16
N ILE A 91 -0.04 -6.29 12.36
CA ILE A 91 0.04 -7.68 12.83
C ILE A 91 -1.33 -8.34 12.86
N HIS A 92 -2.36 -7.66 13.36
CA HIS A 92 -3.72 -8.21 13.42
C HIS A 92 -4.34 -8.35 12.03
N THR A 93 -4.04 -7.40 11.13
CA THR A 93 -4.49 -7.47 9.74
C THR A 93 -3.89 -8.67 9.02
N LEU A 94 -2.58 -8.88 9.15
CA LEU A 94 -1.87 -10.01 8.54
C LEU A 94 -2.38 -11.35 9.08
N ASP A 95 -2.55 -11.46 10.41
CA ASP A 95 -3.06 -12.68 11.05
C ASP A 95 -4.46 -13.03 10.54
N LYS A 96 -5.36 -12.04 10.48
CA LYS A 96 -6.71 -12.24 9.99
C LYS A 96 -6.78 -12.56 8.50
N LEU A 97 -5.93 -11.95 7.68
CA LEU A 97 -5.81 -12.28 6.27
C LEU A 97 -5.34 -13.71 6.07
N ALA A 98 -4.33 -14.16 6.81
CA ALA A 98 -3.83 -15.53 6.74
C ALA A 98 -4.90 -16.57 7.17
N GLU A 99 -5.73 -16.24 8.17
CA GLU A 99 -6.88 -17.09 8.58
C GLU A 99 -7.96 -17.15 7.48
N CYS A 100 -8.30 -16.01 6.87
CA CYS A 100 -9.38 -15.91 5.89
C CYS A 100 -8.99 -16.43 4.50
N TYR A 101 -7.71 -16.37 4.14
CA TYR A 101 -7.18 -16.70 2.82
C TYR A 101 -5.98 -17.65 2.93
N PRO A 102 -6.19 -18.92 3.36
CA PRO A 102 -5.09 -19.87 3.59
C PRO A 102 -4.38 -20.31 2.29
N ASP A 103 -4.96 -20.00 1.13
CA ASP A 103 -4.39 -20.22 -0.21
C ASP A 103 -3.42 -19.12 -0.66
N ARG A 104 -3.14 -18.13 0.20
CA ARG A 104 -2.28 -16.98 -0.08
C ARG A 104 -1.12 -16.87 0.89
N GLU A 105 0.04 -16.51 0.35
CA GLU A 105 1.22 -16.09 1.10
C GLU A 105 1.30 -14.55 1.02
N PHE A 106 0.96 -13.88 2.12
CA PHE A 106 0.96 -12.41 2.15
C PHE A 106 2.35 -11.83 2.36
N HIS A 107 2.75 -10.93 1.47
CA HIS A 107 3.98 -10.16 1.52
C HIS A 107 3.65 -8.70 1.83
N LEU A 108 4.02 -8.22 3.02
CA LEU A 108 3.80 -6.82 3.42
C LEU A 108 4.71 -5.89 2.60
N ILE A 109 4.12 -4.91 1.91
CA ILE A 109 4.84 -3.91 1.11
C ILE A 109 4.93 -2.62 1.90
N ILE A 110 6.16 -2.17 2.22
CA ILE A 110 6.39 -0.91 2.94
C ILE A 110 7.53 -0.11 2.31
N GLY A 111 7.47 1.21 2.45
CA GLY A 111 8.57 2.08 2.05
C GLY A 111 9.72 2.07 3.04
N ALA A 112 10.91 2.48 2.58
CA ALA A 112 12.10 2.61 3.41
C ALA A 112 11.90 3.54 4.62
N ASP A 113 11.05 4.56 4.50
CA ASP A 113 10.63 5.44 5.59
C ASP A 113 9.91 4.67 6.72
N ASN A 114 9.00 3.77 6.35
CA ASN A 114 8.31 2.90 7.30
C ASN A 114 9.24 1.83 7.89
N TRP A 115 10.15 1.30 7.08
CA TRP A 115 11.14 0.33 7.55
C TRP A 115 12.06 0.93 8.61
N GLN A 116 12.56 2.16 8.41
CA GLN A 116 13.38 2.85 9.41
C GLN A 116 12.65 3.16 10.73
N ALA A 117 11.31 3.22 10.70
CA ALA A 117 10.48 3.42 11.88
C ALA A 117 9.77 2.13 12.34
N PHE A 118 10.18 0.97 11.81
CA PHE A 118 9.46 -0.29 11.98
C PHE A 118 9.47 -0.81 13.43
N ASP A 119 10.51 -0.48 14.18
CA ASP A 119 10.64 -0.75 15.61
C ASP A 119 9.53 -0.14 16.47
N ARG A 120 8.86 0.91 15.97
CA ARG A 120 7.73 1.58 16.64
C ARG A 120 6.38 0.94 16.33
N TRP A 121 6.35 -0.04 15.45
CA TRP A 121 5.11 -0.74 15.11
C TRP A 121 4.68 -1.68 16.24
N ARG A 122 3.42 -2.09 16.22
CA ARG A 122 2.93 -3.08 17.17
C ARG A 122 3.51 -4.45 16.86
N SER A 123 4.23 -5.04 17.81
CA SER A 123 4.84 -6.37 17.71
C SER A 123 5.73 -6.54 16.46
N PRO A 124 6.73 -5.67 16.22
CA PRO A 124 7.51 -5.68 14.98
C PRO A 124 8.30 -6.99 14.81
N GLU A 125 8.82 -7.56 15.88
CA GLU A 125 9.53 -8.84 15.87
C GLU A 125 8.64 -10.01 15.43
N GLU A 126 7.37 -10.01 15.84
CA GLU A 126 6.39 -11.01 15.43
C GLU A 126 6.09 -10.89 13.94
N ILE A 127 5.94 -9.66 13.41
CA ILE A 127 5.73 -9.43 11.98
C ILE A 127 6.93 -9.98 11.20
N ILE A 128 8.16 -9.62 11.58
CA ILE A 128 9.39 -10.08 10.91
C ILE A 128 9.52 -11.61 10.97
N ARG A 129 9.17 -12.22 12.10
CA ARG A 129 9.31 -13.67 12.28
C ARG A 129 8.30 -14.48 11.45
N ARG A 130 7.10 -13.96 11.20
CA ARG A 130 5.96 -14.70 10.68
C ARG A 130 5.56 -14.34 9.27
N HIS A 131 5.97 -13.18 8.76
CA HIS A 131 5.52 -12.65 7.49
C HIS A 131 6.68 -12.17 6.63
N HIS A 132 6.49 -12.25 5.32
CA HIS A 132 7.42 -11.68 4.35
C HIS A 132 7.22 -10.17 4.25
N ILE A 133 8.33 -9.42 4.15
CA ILE A 133 8.32 -7.96 4.03
C ILE A 133 9.12 -7.57 2.80
N LEU A 134 8.50 -6.79 1.92
CA LEU A 134 9.15 -6.15 0.77
C LEU A 134 9.33 -4.67 1.05
N VAL A 135 10.58 -4.23 1.13
CA VAL A 135 10.91 -2.83 1.39
C VAL A 135 11.29 -2.17 0.07
N TYR A 136 10.54 -1.14 -0.34
CA TYR A 136 10.87 -0.36 -1.53
C TYR A 136 11.58 0.95 -1.19
N PRO A 137 12.48 1.42 -2.07
CA PRO A 137 13.27 2.61 -1.83
C PRO A 137 12.39 3.88 -1.77
N ARG A 138 12.78 4.81 -0.91
CA ARG A 138 12.18 6.14 -0.78
C ARG A 138 13.26 7.19 -0.74
N GLN A 139 13.04 8.33 -1.40
CA GLN A 139 13.97 9.45 -1.36
C GLN A 139 14.16 9.94 0.08
N GLY A 140 15.41 10.19 0.45
CA GLY A 140 15.77 10.66 1.80
C GLY A 140 15.83 9.56 2.88
N TYR A 141 15.54 8.30 2.51
CA TYR A 141 15.56 7.15 3.42
C TYR A 141 16.49 6.05 2.85
N PRO A 142 17.82 6.22 2.95
CA PRO A 142 18.77 5.22 2.46
C PRO A 142 18.60 3.93 3.27
N LEU A 143 18.70 2.81 2.56
CA LEU A 143 18.73 1.47 3.16
C LEU A 143 20.19 1.05 3.26
N GLU A 144 20.79 1.28 4.42
CA GLU A 144 22.14 0.84 4.74
C GLU A 144 22.10 -0.64 5.12
N ASP A 145 23.20 -1.36 4.86
CA ASP A 145 23.41 -2.74 5.26
C ASP A 145 22.27 -3.72 4.93
N THR A 146 21.92 -3.79 3.66
CA THR A 146 20.90 -4.75 3.17
C THR A 146 21.34 -6.22 3.32
N ALA A 147 22.60 -6.48 3.61
CA ALA A 147 23.14 -7.83 3.80
C ALA A 147 22.80 -8.43 5.16
N SER A 148 22.47 -7.59 6.17
CA SER A 148 22.13 -8.02 7.54
C SER A 148 20.63 -8.07 7.81
N LEU A 149 19.79 -7.93 6.77
CA LEU A 149 18.34 -7.99 6.92
C LEU A 149 17.87 -9.38 7.38
N PRO A 150 16.79 -9.44 8.20
CA PRO A 150 16.18 -10.70 8.58
C PRO A 150 15.77 -11.54 7.34
N PRO A 151 15.77 -12.89 7.44
CA PRO A 151 15.53 -13.78 6.28
C PRO A 151 14.24 -13.52 5.50
N HIS A 152 13.20 -13.04 6.17
CA HIS A 152 11.89 -12.74 5.56
C HIS A 152 11.76 -11.29 5.06
N VAL A 153 12.81 -10.48 5.17
CA VAL A 153 12.82 -9.07 4.73
C VAL A 153 13.69 -8.94 3.49
N ARG A 154 13.12 -8.38 2.43
CA ARG A 154 13.82 -8.17 1.16
C ARG A 154 13.65 -6.75 0.67
N VAL A 155 14.75 -6.09 0.31
CA VAL A 155 14.73 -4.82 -0.42
C VAL A 155 14.50 -5.08 -1.90
N VAL A 156 13.55 -4.36 -2.48
CA VAL A 156 13.27 -4.42 -3.93
C VAL A 156 13.92 -3.23 -4.63
N GLN A 157 14.49 -3.47 -5.80
CA GLN A 157 15.17 -2.44 -6.61
C GLN A 157 14.17 -1.68 -7.51
N ALA A 158 13.04 -1.23 -6.90
CA ALA A 158 12.04 -0.50 -7.65
C ALA A 158 12.54 0.91 -8.03
N PRO A 159 12.17 1.42 -9.22
CA PRO A 159 12.45 2.79 -9.59
C PRO A 159 11.87 3.80 -8.57
N LEU A 160 12.64 4.83 -8.24
CA LEU A 160 12.15 5.93 -7.41
C LEU A 160 11.10 6.73 -8.16
N ILE A 161 9.89 6.82 -7.59
CA ILE A 161 8.80 7.62 -8.13
C ILE A 161 8.36 8.60 -7.05
N GLU A 162 8.70 9.86 -7.25
CA GLU A 162 8.51 10.94 -6.28
C GLU A 162 7.14 11.62 -6.45
N ILE A 163 6.08 10.85 -6.32
CA ILE A 163 4.71 11.37 -6.31
C ILE A 163 4.12 11.10 -4.93
N SER A 164 3.49 12.11 -4.34
CA SER A 164 2.76 11.95 -3.08
C SER A 164 1.34 12.45 -3.16
N SER A 165 0.43 11.83 -2.41
CA SER A 165 -0.96 12.30 -2.28
C SER A 165 -1.01 13.74 -1.74
N THR A 166 -0.08 14.13 -0.88
CA THR A 166 0.01 15.51 -0.36
C THR A 166 0.31 16.53 -1.46
N PHE A 167 1.27 16.21 -2.35
CA PHE A 167 1.56 17.03 -3.53
C PHE A 167 0.31 17.21 -4.40
N ILE A 168 -0.40 16.11 -4.65
CA ILE A 168 -1.62 16.12 -5.48
C ILE A 168 -2.72 16.97 -4.83
N ARG A 169 -3.02 16.75 -3.55
CA ARG A 169 -4.03 17.54 -2.84
C ARG A 169 -3.71 19.04 -2.80
N LYS A 170 -2.43 19.37 -2.58
CA LYS A 170 -1.98 20.77 -2.62
C LYS A 170 -2.19 21.38 -4.00
N GLY A 171 -1.75 20.72 -5.06
CA GLY A 171 -1.90 21.22 -6.42
C GLY A 171 -3.37 21.42 -6.84
N ILE A 172 -4.27 20.49 -6.45
CA ILE A 172 -5.70 20.64 -6.73
C ILE A 172 -6.27 21.89 -6.02
N ARG A 173 -5.93 22.12 -4.74
CA ARG A 173 -6.34 23.34 -4.02
C ARG A 173 -5.81 24.62 -4.67
N GLU A 174 -4.66 24.55 -5.30
CA GLU A 174 -4.07 25.67 -6.05
C GLU A 174 -4.62 25.79 -7.49
N GLY A 175 -5.63 25.02 -7.85
CA GLY A 175 -6.25 25.04 -9.18
C GLY A 175 -5.38 24.43 -10.29
N LYS A 176 -4.39 23.60 -9.95
CA LYS A 176 -3.51 22.97 -10.93
C LYS A 176 -4.19 21.73 -11.54
N ASP A 177 -3.94 21.50 -12.82
CA ASP A 177 -4.37 20.29 -13.53
C ASP A 177 -3.29 19.21 -13.39
N LEU A 178 -3.56 18.21 -12.54
CA LEU A 178 -2.64 17.12 -12.22
C LEU A 178 -3.08 15.77 -12.81
N ARG A 179 -3.79 15.80 -13.95
CA ARG A 179 -4.35 14.57 -14.58
C ARG A 179 -3.32 13.49 -14.88
N TYR A 180 -2.10 13.83 -15.19
CA TYR A 180 -1.04 12.86 -15.52
C TYR A 180 -0.34 12.24 -14.30
N PHE A 181 -0.67 12.70 -13.10
CA PHE A 181 -0.24 12.09 -11.84
C PHE A 181 -1.26 11.08 -11.28
N LEU A 182 -2.43 10.99 -11.93
CA LEU A 182 -3.56 10.19 -11.51
C LEU A 182 -3.97 9.21 -12.62
N HIS A 183 -4.58 8.08 -12.21
CA HIS A 183 -5.31 7.26 -13.17
C HIS A 183 -6.50 8.08 -13.74
N PRO A 184 -6.83 7.97 -15.03
CA PRO A 184 -7.90 8.78 -15.64
C PRO A 184 -9.23 8.74 -14.87
N GLU A 185 -9.64 7.55 -14.42
CA GLU A 185 -10.89 7.38 -13.66
C GLU A 185 -10.82 8.05 -12.28
N VAL A 186 -9.67 8.01 -11.60
CA VAL A 186 -9.47 8.72 -10.33
C VAL A 186 -9.56 10.23 -10.54
N PHE A 187 -8.93 10.73 -11.59
CA PHE A 187 -9.04 12.14 -11.96
C PHE A 187 -10.50 12.55 -12.24
N ARG A 188 -11.25 11.72 -12.97
CA ARG A 188 -12.67 11.94 -13.25
C ARG A 188 -13.48 12.02 -11.94
N ILE A 189 -13.34 11.05 -11.03
CA ILE A 189 -14.02 11.03 -9.73
C ILE A 189 -13.74 12.32 -8.93
N ILE A 190 -12.46 12.73 -8.87
CA ILE A 190 -12.04 13.95 -8.17
C ILE A 190 -12.73 15.19 -8.75
N GLN A 191 -12.81 15.30 -10.08
CA GLN A 191 -13.45 16.44 -10.75
C GLN A 191 -14.97 16.46 -10.55
N GLU A 192 -15.64 15.33 -10.77
CA GLU A 192 -17.10 15.21 -10.64
C GLU A 192 -17.61 15.47 -9.23
N LYS A 193 -16.87 14.97 -8.22
CA LYS A 193 -17.23 15.15 -6.81
C LYS A 193 -16.63 16.40 -6.16
N GLY A 194 -15.82 17.18 -6.89
CA GLY A 194 -15.19 18.39 -6.38
C GLY A 194 -14.23 18.15 -5.19
N LEU A 195 -13.54 17.01 -5.19
CA LEU A 195 -12.69 16.61 -4.06
C LEU A 195 -11.39 17.43 -3.98
N TYR A 196 -10.90 17.63 -2.75
CA TYR A 196 -9.63 18.32 -2.44
C TYR A 196 -9.55 19.80 -2.81
N ARG A 197 -10.66 20.46 -3.08
CA ARG A 197 -10.75 21.91 -3.36
C ARG A 197 -10.77 22.75 -2.09
#